data_8436df27866ac471449dc13051ebfabf
#
_entry.id   8436df27866ac471449dc13051ebfabf
#
_cell.length_a   1.000
_cell.length_b   1.000
_cell.length_c   1.000
_cell.angle_alpha   90.00
_cell.angle_beta   90.00
_cell.angle_gamma   90.00
#
_symmetry.space_group_name_H-M   'P 1'
#
loop_
_entity.id
_entity.type
_entity.pdbx_description
1 polymer ?
#
loop_
_entity_poly.entity_id
_entity_poly.type
_entity_poly.pdbx_seq_one_letter_code
_entity_poly.pdbx_strand_id
1 'polypeptide(L)'
;QADFLCEYVSTEIDYCMGLQMKKVGEPIRIAQEYVRAHIDRQISLEEVSEQAFVSAGYLSTLFKERTGKNFSDYVIETRIEEAKRLLRQPSLSMSDIAERIGYADARHLSKVFQKMVGVKPTAYRKFYV
;
A
#
# COMPACT_ATOMS: atom_id res chain seq x y z
N GLN A 1 -8.53 -23.50 -16.79
CA GLN A 1 -7.98 -23.43 -16.68
C GLN A 1 -7.86 -23.18 -16.40
N ALA A 2 -8.51 -22.95 -16.75
CA ALA A 2 -7.93 -22.85 -16.58
C ALA A 2 -8.10 -22.57 -16.41
N ASP A 3 -8.48 -22.46 -16.64
CA ASP A 3 -8.08 -22.32 -16.63
C ASP A 3 -8.58 -21.87 -16.55
N PHE A 4 -9.00 -21.83 -16.21
CA PHE A 4 -8.89 -21.46 -16.45
C PHE A 4 -9.26 -21.02 -16.19
N LEU A 5 -9.86 -20.74 -16.48
CA LEU A 5 -9.62 -20.62 -16.47
C LEU A 5 -9.68 -20.19 -16.04
N CYS A 6 -10.36 -20.33 -15.93
CA CYS A 6 -9.82 -20.14 -15.69
C CYS A 6 -9.93 -19.87 -15.44
N GLU A 7 -10.12 -19.47 -15.59
CA GLU A 7 -9.52 -19.47 -15.63
C GLU A 7 -9.64 -18.92 -15.51
N TYR A 8 -10.33 -18.82 -15.34
CA TYR A 8 -9.97 -18.49 -15.46
C TYR A 8 -9.98 -17.89 -15.42
N VAL A 9 -10.33 -17.43 -15.90
CA VAL A 9 -9.68 -17.31 -15.79
C VAL A 9 -9.44 -16.99 -15.83
N SER A 10 -9.97 -17.05 -16.54
CA SER A 10 -9.11 -17.19 -16.50
C SER A 10 -8.85 -16.89 -16.70
N THR A 11 -8.82 -16.47 -16.94
CA THR A 11 -7.93 -16.53 -17.07
C THR A 11 -7.94 -16.02 -17.58
N GLU A 12 -7.90 -15.46 -17.94
CA GLU A 12 -7.31 -15.39 -18.27
C GLU A 12 -7.19 -14.74 -18.64
N ILE A 13 -7.78 -14.56 -19.21
CA ILE A 13 -7.14 -14.33 -19.53
C ILE A 13 -6.64 -14.20 -19.86
N ASP A 14 -6.76 -14.22 -20.49
CA ASP A 14 -5.71 -14.46 -20.71
C ASP A 14 -5.48 -14.32 -21.08
N TYR A 15 -5.52 -14.10 -21.50
CA TYR A 15 -4.70 -14.32 -21.79
C TYR A 15 -4.55 -13.60 -22.13
N CYS A 16 -4.72 -13.16 -22.68
CA CYS A 16 -4.15 -12.88 -22.87
C CYS A 16 -4.09 -12.46 -22.99
N MET A 17 -4.17 -12.26 -23.42
CA MET A 17 -3.86 -12.06 -23.29
C MET A 17 -3.07 -12.31 -23.10
N GLY A 18 -2.90 -12.58 -22.98
CA GLY A 18 -2.12 -12.98 -22.67
C GLY A 18 -1.27 -12.70 -22.72
N LEU A 19 -0.61 -13.03 -22.98
CA LEU A 19 0.39 -12.70 -22.81
C LEU A 19 0.96 -11.68 -22.14
N GLN A 20 0.97 -10.97 -22.00
CA GLN A 20 1.27 -10.06 -21.12
C GLN A 20 0.33 -9.98 -20.07
N MET A 21 -0.59 -10.62 -20.21
CA MET A 21 -1.52 -10.70 -19.27
C MET A 21 -1.07 -11.18 -18.00
N LYS A 22 -0.10 -11.97 -17.94
CA LYS A 22 0.39 -12.43 -16.72
C LYS A 22 1.00 -11.32 -15.93
N LYS A 23 1.63 -10.35 -16.54
CA LYS A 23 2.14 -9.27 -15.79
C LYS A 23 1.03 -8.41 -15.34
N VAL A 24 0.10 -8.17 -16.18
CA VAL A 24 -1.04 -7.37 -15.84
C VAL A 24 -1.81 -8.02 -14.73
N GLY A 25 -1.80 -9.34 -14.70
CA GLY A 25 -2.56 -10.04 -13.72
C GLY A 25 -1.92 -10.21 -12.37
N GLU A 26 -0.79 -9.59 -12.13
CA GLU A 26 -0.14 -9.74 -10.85
C GLU A 26 -0.87 -8.90 -9.80
N PRO A 27 -1.76 -9.50 -8.99
CA PRO A 27 -2.61 -8.72 -8.08
C PRO A 27 -1.84 -7.98 -7.01
N ILE A 28 -0.77 -8.58 -6.51
CA ILE A 28 0.01 -7.94 -5.46
C ILE A 28 0.67 -6.67 -5.96
N ARG A 29 1.23 -6.70 -7.14
CA ARG A 29 1.88 -5.53 -7.71
C ARG A 29 0.86 -4.42 -7.97
N ILE A 30 -0.30 -4.78 -8.50
CA ILE A 30 -1.36 -3.81 -8.73
C ILE A 30 -1.81 -3.20 -7.42
N ALA A 31 -1.98 -4.02 -6.38
CA ALA A 31 -2.39 -3.53 -5.07
C ALA A 31 -1.36 -2.59 -4.48
N GLN A 32 -0.08 -2.93 -4.59
CA GLN A 32 0.96 -2.08 -4.05
C GLN A 32 1.03 -0.74 -4.76
N GLU A 33 0.88 -0.75 -6.07
CA GLU A 33 0.89 0.49 -6.84
C GLU A 33 -0.32 1.35 -6.52
N TYR A 34 -1.48 0.72 -6.34
CA TYR A 34 -2.69 1.45 -6.01
C TYR A 34 -2.56 2.11 -4.63
N VAL A 35 -2.03 1.39 -3.67
CA VAL A 35 -1.83 1.94 -2.33
C VAL A 35 -0.92 3.15 -2.38
N ARG A 36 0.21 3.04 -3.08
CA ARG A 36 1.14 4.16 -3.17
C ARG A 36 0.53 5.38 -3.86
N ALA A 37 -0.30 5.14 -4.87
CA ALA A 37 -0.91 6.24 -5.61
C ALA A 37 -1.99 6.97 -4.82
N HIS A 38 -2.60 6.29 -3.85
CA HIS A 38 -3.70 6.86 -3.08
C HIS A 38 -3.41 6.93 -1.59
N ILE A 39 -2.14 7.05 -1.24
CA ILE A 39 -1.73 7.02 0.16
C ILE A 39 -2.27 8.22 0.95
N ASP A 40 -2.67 9.28 0.28
CA ASP A 40 -3.15 10.50 0.92
C ASP A 40 -4.60 10.42 1.42
N ARG A 41 -5.23 9.27 1.29
CA ARG A 41 -6.61 9.09 1.76
C ARG A 41 -6.80 7.70 2.31
N GLN A 42 -7.99 7.44 2.86
CA GLN A 42 -8.31 6.11 3.36
C GLN A 42 -8.45 5.14 2.18
N ILE A 43 -7.92 3.96 2.35
CA ILE A 43 -7.93 2.93 1.32
C ILE A 43 -8.54 1.67 1.93
N SER A 44 -9.55 1.10 1.28
CA SER A 44 -10.14 -0.15 1.75
C SER A 44 -9.62 -1.33 0.94
N LEU A 45 -9.63 -2.48 1.57
CA LEU A 45 -9.23 -3.71 0.89
C LEU A 45 -10.17 -3.99 -0.30
N GLU A 46 -11.44 -3.67 -0.13
CA GLU A 46 -12.43 -3.89 -1.19
C GLU A 46 -12.11 -3.09 -2.43
N GLU A 47 -11.79 -1.81 -2.27
CA GLU A 47 -11.50 -1.00 -3.45
C GLU A 47 -10.22 -1.46 -4.15
N VAL A 48 -9.23 -1.89 -3.38
CA VAL A 48 -7.99 -2.38 -3.97
C VAL A 48 -8.22 -3.69 -4.71
N SER A 49 -9.03 -4.57 -4.12
CA SER A 49 -9.30 -5.86 -4.76
C SER A 49 -10.04 -5.66 -6.09
N GLU A 50 -10.92 -4.67 -6.16
CA GLU A 50 -11.60 -4.36 -7.41
C GLU A 50 -10.61 -3.93 -8.49
N GLN A 51 -9.64 -3.14 -8.11
CA GLN A 51 -8.62 -2.70 -9.07
C GLN A 51 -7.73 -3.84 -9.54
N ALA A 52 -7.55 -4.84 -8.70
CA ALA A 52 -6.73 -6.00 -9.04
C ALA A 52 -7.55 -7.13 -9.65
N PHE A 53 -8.86 -6.94 -9.79
CA PHE A 53 -9.77 -7.92 -10.39
C PHE A 53 -9.81 -9.25 -9.65
N VAL A 54 -9.75 -9.20 -8.33
CA VAL A 54 -9.84 -10.38 -7.47
C VAL A 54 -10.78 -10.08 -6.32
N SER A 55 -11.19 -11.10 -5.58
CA SER A 55 -12.02 -10.89 -4.41
C SER A 55 -11.16 -10.35 -3.27
N ALA A 56 -11.82 -9.66 -2.33
CA ALA A 56 -11.12 -9.13 -1.17
C ALA A 56 -10.49 -10.24 -0.34
N GLY A 57 -11.20 -11.36 -0.18
CA GLY A 57 -10.66 -12.47 0.59
C GLY A 57 -9.43 -13.07 -0.05
N TYR A 58 -9.47 -13.24 -1.37
CA TYR A 58 -8.33 -13.80 -2.08
C TYR A 58 -7.13 -12.85 -1.97
N LEU A 59 -7.36 -11.55 -2.17
CA LEU A 59 -6.28 -10.58 -2.09
C LEU A 59 -5.68 -10.56 -0.69
N SER A 60 -6.51 -10.63 0.34
CA SER A 60 -6.04 -10.64 1.72
C SER A 60 -5.11 -11.83 1.98
N THR A 61 -5.53 -13.01 1.55
CA THR A 61 -4.72 -14.22 1.74
C THR A 61 -3.42 -14.14 0.96
N LEU A 62 -3.52 -13.72 -0.30
CA LEU A 62 -2.35 -13.63 -1.16
C LEU A 62 -1.35 -12.60 -0.63
N PHE A 63 -1.86 -11.49 -0.13
CA PHE A 63 -1.01 -10.44 0.42
C PHE A 63 -0.20 -10.96 1.60
N LYS A 64 -0.88 -11.68 2.51
CA LYS A 64 -0.21 -12.25 3.66
C LYS A 64 0.86 -13.27 3.24
N GLU A 65 0.55 -14.10 2.27
CA GLU A 65 1.49 -15.11 1.79
C GLU A 65 2.70 -14.50 1.11
N ARG A 66 2.47 -13.47 0.29
CA ARG A 66 3.55 -12.91 -0.51
C ARG A 66 4.40 -11.90 0.25
N THR A 67 3.80 -11.12 1.14
CA THR A 67 4.54 -10.06 1.82
C THR A 67 4.81 -10.36 3.28
N GLY A 68 4.15 -11.37 3.85
CA GLY A 68 4.32 -11.70 5.26
C GLY A 68 3.53 -10.83 6.21
N LYS A 69 2.79 -9.84 5.70
CA LYS A 69 1.98 -8.96 6.54
C LYS A 69 0.61 -8.78 5.93
N ASN A 70 -0.36 -8.45 6.77
CA ASN A 70 -1.69 -8.26 6.24
C ASN A 70 -1.78 -6.91 5.54
N PHE A 71 -2.90 -6.68 4.84
CA PHE A 71 -3.04 -5.48 4.03
C PHE A 71 -2.99 -4.21 4.87
N SER A 72 -3.65 -4.22 6.04
CA SER A 72 -3.67 -3.04 6.91
C SER A 72 -2.26 -2.66 7.36
N ASP A 73 -1.48 -3.64 7.75
CA ASP A 73 -0.11 -3.39 8.18
C ASP A 73 0.74 -2.87 7.03
N TYR A 74 0.52 -3.39 5.83
CA TYR A 74 1.24 -2.92 4.67
C TYR A 74 0.94 -1.45 4.38
N VAL A 75 -0.33 -1.06 4.50
CA VAL A 75 -0.72 0.34 4.27
C VAL A 75 -0.03 1.25 5.29
N ILE A 76 -0.05 0.85 6.57
CA ILE A 76 0.60 1.66 7.60
C ILE A 76 2.09 1.77 7.33
N GLU A 77 2.73 0.67 6.98
CA GLU A 77 4.16 0.69 6.70
C GLU A 77 4.48 1.59 5.52
N THR A 78 3.64 1.55 4.48
CA THR A 78 3.83 2.40 3.31
C THR A 78 3.70 3.87 3.68
N ARG A 79 2.72 4.21 4.53
CA ARG A 79 2.55 5.59 5.00
C ARG A 79 3.78 6.07 5.76
N ILE A 80 4.32 5.22 6.62
CA ILE A 80 5.48 5.58 7.42
C ILE A 80 6.73 5.75 6.54
N GLU A 81 6.91 4.89 5.55
CA GLU A 81 8.04 5.04 4.63
C GLU A 81 7.93 6.34 3.84
N GLU A 82 6.73 6.70 3.42
CA GLU A 82 6.55 7.97 2.74
C GLU A 82 6.77 9.14 3.70
N ALA A 83 6.37 9.00 4.96
CA ALA A 83 6.64 10.03 5.96
C ALA A 83 8.14 10.26 6.11
N LYS A 84 8.92 9.20 6.15
CA LYS A 84 10.38 9.32 6.24
C LYS A 84 10.93 10.11 5.06
N ARG A 85 10.41 9.84 3.87
CA ARG A 85 10.85 10.56 2.67
C ARG A 85 10.49 12.03 2.76
N LEU A 86 9.28 12.34 3.21
CA LEU A 86 8.81 13.72 3.31
C LEU A 86 9.52 14.50 4.42
N LEU A 87 9.97 13.79 5.46
CA LEU A 87 10.71 14.45 6.55
C LEU A 87 12.03 15.04 6.08
N ARG A 88 12.52 14.61 4.93
CA ARG A 88 13.75 15.17 4.37
C ARG A 88 13.55 16.56 3.80
N GLN A 89 12.31 17.00 3.67
CA GLN A 89 12.00 18.33 3.16
C GLN A 89 11.72 19.26 4.33
N PRO A 90 12.66 20.12 4.70
CA PRO A 90 12.48 20.95 5.90
C PRO A 90 11.32 21.93 5.79
N SER A 91 10.89 22.25 4.58
CA SER A 91 9.77 23.17 4.39
C SER A 91 8.42 22.57 4.76
N LEU A 92 8.34 21.26 4.89
CA LEU A 92 7.07 20.60 5.23
C LEU A 92 6.91 20.50 6.73
N SER A 93 5.76 20.96 7.24
CA SER A 93 5.46 20.81 8.67
C SER A 93 4.96 19.40 8.94
N MET A 94 4.86 19.05 10.21
CA MET A 94 4.32 17.75 10.58
C MET A 94 2.87 17.62 10.12
N SER A 95 2.11 18.71 10.17
CA SER A 95 0.72 18.69 9.68
C SER A 95 0.68 18.46 8.18
N ASP A 96 1.57 19.07 7.42
CA ASP A 96 1.63 18.87 5.97
C ASP A 96 1.92 17.42 5.65
N ILE A 97 2.85 16.82 6.36
CA ILE A 97 3.22 15.43 6.13
C ILE A 97 2.05 14.51 6.45
N ALA A 98 1.40 14.75 7.60
CA ALA A 98 0.27 13.93 8.00
C ALA A 98 -0.82 13.94 6.94
N GLU A 99 -1.11 15.13 6.41
CA GLU A 99 -2.14 15.27 5.38
C GLU A 99 -1.76 14.50 4.13
N ARG A 100 -0.53 14.57 3.71
CA ARG A 100 -0.08 13.92 2.48
C ARG A 100 -0.07 12.41 2.55
N ILE A 101 0.00 11.86 3.76
CA ILE A 101 0.02 10.39 3.91
C ILE A 101 -1.27 9.85 4.49
N GLY A 102 -2.31 10.70 4.56
CA GLY A 102 -3.65 10.21 4.88
C GLY A 102 -3.98 10.12 6.37
N TYR A 103 -3.20 10.75 7.24
CA TYR A 103 -3.54 10.81 8.65
C TYR A 103 -4.29 12.10 8.96
N ALA A 104 -5.12 12.05 9.99
CA ALA A 104 -6.00 13.15 10.33
C ALA A 104 -5.23 14.39 10.77
N ASP A 105 -4.16 14.22 11.54
CA ASP A 105 -3.39 15.35 12.04
C ASP A 105 -1.98 14.89 12.43
N ALA A 106 -1.17 15.87 12.83
CA ALA A 106 0.22 15.60 13.20
C ALA A 106 0.33 14.71 14.43
N ARG A 107 -0.66 14.77 15.32
CA ARG A 107 -0.63 13.96 16.53
C ARG A 107 -0.79 12.48 16.18
N HIS A 108 -1.69 12.17 15.28
CA HIS A 108 -1.90 10.80 14.84
C HIS A 108 -0.64 10.28 14.13
N LEU A 109 -0.06 11.11 13.28
CA LEU A 109 1.19 10.75 12.61
C LEU A 109 2.27 10.44 13.63
N SER A 110 2.43 11.31 14.63
CA SER A 110 3.47 11.14 15.64
C SER A 110 3.30 9.85 16.40
N LYS A 111 2.07 9.52 16.77
CA LYS A 111 1.79 8.31 17.53
C LYS A 111 2.14 7.06 16.72
N VAL A 112 1.68 6.99 15.48
CA VAL A 112 1.95 5.82 14.64
C VAL A 112 3.42 5.73 14.28
N PHE A 113 4.03 6.87 13.95
CA PHE A 113 5.44 6.90 13.59
C PHE A 113 6.32 6.40 14.73
N GLN A 114 6.04 6.88 15.95
CA GLN A 114 6.83 6.45 17.10
C GLN A 114 6.66 4.96 17.37
N LYS A 115 5.45 4.45 17.19
CA LYS A 115 5.20 3.02 17.37
C LYS A 115 5.96 2.18 16.36
N MET A 116 6.03 2.63 15.11
CA MET A 116 6.63 1.83 14.05
C MET A 116 8.15 2.03 13.95
N VAL A 117 8.63 3.22 14.20
CA VAL A 117 10.05 3.56 14.00
C VAL A 117 10.83 3.58 15.31
N GLY A 118 10.15 3.88 16.41
CA GLY A 118 10.79 3.93 17.72
C GLY A 118 11.13 5.33 18.19
N VAL A 119 11.04 6.33 17.32
CA VAL A 119 11.28 7.73 17.70
C VAL A 119 10.20 8.59 17.06
N LYS A 120 10.02 9.79 17.61
CA LYS A 120 9.04 10.72 17.06
C LYS A 120 9.53 11.28 15.72
N PRO A 121 8.62 11.71 14.85
CA PRO A 121 9.02 12.26 13.55
C PRO A 121 9.95 13.45 13.67
N THR A 122 9.73 14.32 14.67
CA THR A 122 10.59 15.49 14.86
C THR A 122 12.01 15.06 15.23
N ALA A 123 12.14 14.04 16.06
CA ALA A 123 13.45 13.51 16.41
C ALA A 123 14.10 12.82 15.21
N TYR A 124 13.32 12.13 14.43
CA TYR A 124 13.82 11.47 13.23
C TYR A 124 14.40 12.50 12.26
N ARG A 125 13.66 13.59 12.03
CA ARG A 125 14.13 14.65 11.15
C ARG A 125 15.44 15.26 11.67
N LYS A 126 15.54 15.44 12.98
CA LYS A 126 16.71 16.05 13.57
C LYS A 126 17.96 15.18 13.47
N PHE A 127 17.81 13.87 13.68
CA PHE A 127 18.96 13.00 13.80
C PHE A 127 19.27 12.12 12.60
N TYR A 128 18.32 11.91 11.71
CA TYR A 128 18.50 10.96 10.63
C TYR A 128 18.34 11.55 9.22
N VAL A 129 18.12 12.86 9.16
CA VAL A 129 17.94 13.50 7.85
C VAL A 129 18.99 14.58 7.59
#